data_375c860b320d9bd30b362657983d8901
#
_entry.id   375c860b320d9bd30b362657983d8901
#
_cell.length_a   1.000
_cell.length_b   1.000
_cell.length_c   1.000
_cell.angle_alpha   90.00
_cell.angle_beta   90.00
_cell.angle_gamma   90.00
#
_symmetry.space_group_name_H-M   'P 1'
#
loop_
_entity.id
_entity.type
_entity.pdbx_description
1 polymer ?
#
loop_
_entity_poly.entity_id
_entity_poly.type
_entity_poly.pdbx_seq_one_letter_code
_entity_poly.pdbx_strand_id
1 'polypeptide(L)'
;MKVSLICITFSALLLTAAYFTLGQTRQPLPAMENPHLVIKKKKRLLQIFDGEKLVRQYKIVLGFSAKGDKQLEGDGKTPEGEFYVFTKNDQSRFYLSLGLSYPNAEDAKRGLAEKIISPEEYKAILKAIDEKQMPPQKTALGGEIYIHGGGTKEDWTEGCVALQNEEMKEVFNAIPTGAKVKILP
;
A
#
# COMPACT_ATOMS: atom_id res chain seq x y z
N MET A 1 -61.78 52.83 -30.83
CA MET A 1 -60.99 51.58 -30.84
C MET A 1 -59.78 51.75 -29.91
N LYS A 2 -59.85 51.12 -28.77
CA LYS A 2 -58.76 51.13 -27.76
C LYS A 2 -58.06 49.79 -27.85
N VAL A 3 -56.80 49.82 -28.21
CA VAL A 3 -55.92 48.61 -28.22
C VAL A 3 -55.22 48.58 -26.89
N SER A 4 -55.57 47.60 -26.04
CA SER A 4 -54.86 47.33 -24.78
C SER A 4 -53.62 46.52 -25.03
N LEU A 5 -52.46 47.11 -24.68
CA LEU A 5 -51.16 46.48 -24.69
C LEU A 5 -50.95 45.67 -23.41
N ILE A 6 -50.96 44.32 -23.53
CA ILE A 6 -50.67 43.44 -22.38
C ILE A 6 -49.17 43.27 -22.28
N CYS A 7 -48.55 43.85 -21.26
CA CYS A 7 -47.16 43.61 -20.90
C CYS A 7 -47.05 42.27 -20.20
N ILE A 8 -46.47 41.27 -20.85
CA ILE A 8 -46.11 39.98 -20.22
C ILE A 8 -44.70 40.15 -19.63
N THR A 9 -44.63 40.28 -18.30
CA THR A 9 -43.37 40.25 -17.57
C THR A 9 -42.90 38.81 -17.37
N PHE A 10 -41.85 38.41 -18.11
CA PHE A 10 -41.17 37.15 -17.88
C PHE A 10 -40.29 37.27 -16.62
N SER A 11 -40.73 36.71 -15.51
CA SER A 11 -39.92 36.55 -14.32
C SER A 11 -39.01 35.34 -14.54
N ALA A 12 -37.74 35.61 -14.86
CA ALA A 12 -36.70 34.58 -14.88
C ALA A 12 -36.33 34.15 -13.46
N LEU A 13 -36.82 33.00 -13.03
CA LEU A 13 -36.46 32.35 -11.79
C LEU A 13 -35.06 31.75 -11.97
N LEU A 14 -34.01 32.46 -11.54
CA LEU A 14 -32.66 31.93 -11.45
C LEU A 14 -32.61 30.89 -10.29
N LEU A 15 -32.77 29.62 -10.60
CA LEU A 15 -32.45 28.51 -9.72
C LEU A 15 -30.93 28.41 -9.65
N THR A 16 -30.33 29.03 -8.64
CA THR A 16 -28.96 28.76 -8.23
C THR A 16 -28.91 27.37 -7.59
N ALA A 17 -28.61 26.36 -8.37
CA ALA A 17 -28.26 25.05 -7.85
C ALA A 17 -26.91 25.17 -7.11
N ALA A 18 -26.99 25.38 -5.80
CA ALA A 18 -25.84 25.24 -4.91
C ALA A 18 -25.42 23.76 -4.93
N TYR A 19 -24.42 23.42 -5.73
CA TYR A 19 -23.75 22.13 -5.64
C TYR A 19 -23.01 22.08 -4.32
N PHE A 20 -23.70 21.58 -3.31
CA PHE A 20 -23.06 21.11 -2.09
C PHE A 20 -22.21 19.88 -2.49
N THR A 21 -20.94 20.10 -2.76
CA THR A 21 -19.97 19.01 -2.76
C THR A 21 -19.79 18.59 -1.31
N LEU A 22 -20.71 17.77 -0.83
CA LEU A 22 -20.49 16.98 0.37
C LEU A 22 -19.26 16.15 0.09
N GLY A 23 -18.12 16.53 0.69
CA GLY A 23 -16.95 15.68 0.72
C GLY A 23 -17.43 14.32 1.24
N GLN A 24 -17.46 13.32 0.35
CA GLN A 24 -17.85 11.97 0.76
C GLN A 24 -16.84 11.51 1.80
N THR A 25 -17.19 11.62 3.07
CA THR A 25 -16.41 11.01 4.15
C THR A 25 -16.36 9.51 3.84
N ARG A 26 -15.13 9.03 3.57
CA ARG A 26 -14.91 7.62 3.27
C ARG A 26 -15.45 6.80 4.43
N GLN A 27 -16.35 5.87 4.15
CA GLN A 27 -16.91 4.99 5.18
C GLN A 27 -15.78 4.21 5.87
N PRO A 28 -15.78 4.08 7.19
CA PRO A 28 -14.81 3.26 7.91
C PRO A 28 -14.74 1.84 7.36
N LEU A 29 -13.58 1.19 7.49
CA LEU A 29 -13.48 -0.23 7.18
C LEU A 29 -14.31 -1.04 8.18
N PRO A 30 -15.02 -2.09 7.71
CA PRO A 30 -15.73 -2.99 8.62
C PRO A 30 -14.73 -3.77 9.49
N ALA A 31 -15.22 -4.35 10.59
CA ALA A 31 -14.46 -5.37 11.31
C ALA A 31 -14.19 -6.56 10.38
N MET A 32 -13.00 -7.11 10.43
CA MET A 32 -12.55 -8.22 9.57
C MET A 32 -12.00 -9.35 10.42
N GLU A 33 -12.27 -10.59 10.01
CA GLU A 33 -11.83 -11.80 10.73
C GLU A 33 -10.45 -12.28 10.24
N ASN A 34 -10.23 -12.25 8.93
CA ASN A 34 -9.00 -12.75 8.28
C ASN A 34 -8.43 -11.72 7.29
N PRO A 35 -8.06 -10.50 7.76
CA PRO A 35 -7.57 -9.45 6.88
C PRO A 35 -6.19 -9.79 6.30
N HIS A 36 -6.04 -9.56 4.98
CA HIS A 36 -4.76 -9.67 4.31
C HIS A 36 -4.65 -8.66 3.17
N LEU A 37 -3.44 -8.45 2.67
CA LEU A 37 -3.14 -7.50 1.62
C LEU A 37 -2.72 -8.18 0.33
N VAL A 38 -3.22 -7.66 -0.80
CA VAL A 38 -2.72 -7.98 -2.13
C VAL A 38 -2.29 -6.70 -2.83
N ILE A 39 -1.02 -6.62 -3.20
CA ILE A 39 -0.44 -5.49 -3.91
C ILE A 39 -0.24 -5.91 -5.36
N LYS A 40 -0.77 -5.11 -6.30
CA LYS A 40 -0.64 -5.31 -7.76
C LYS A 40 0.22 -4.19 -8.31
N LYS A 41 1.52 -4.46 -8.50
CA LYS A 41 2.52 -3.45 -8.89
C LYS A 41 2.17 -2.75 -10.20
N LYS A 42 1.86 -3.50 -11.25
CA LYS A 42 1.45 -2.96 -12.56
C LYS A 42 0.25 -2.02 -12.48
N LYS A 43 -0.70 -2.32 -11.58
CA LYS A 43 -1.93 -1.54 -11.42
C LYS A 43 -1.80 -0.39 -10.44
N ARG A 44 -0.69 -0.33 -9.70
CA ARG A 44 -0.50 0.62 -8.58
C ARG A 44 -1.66 0.56 -7.59
N LEU A 45 -2.04 -0.66 -7.19
CA LEU A 45 -3.13 -0.92 -6.27
C LEU A 45 -2.69 -1.76 -5.08
N LEU A 46 -3.09 -1.32 -3.90
CA LEU A 46 -3.13 -2.11 -2.68
C LEU A 46 -4.59 -2.49 -2.41
N GLN A 47 -4.86 -3.76 -2.20
CA GLN A 47 -6.19 -4.29 -1.93
C GLN A 47 -6.21 -4.93 -0.55
N ILE A 48 -7.24 -4.63 0.24
CA ILE A 48 -7.54 -5.30 1.51
C ILE A 48 -8.61 -6.35 1.24
N PHE A 49 -8.33 -7.56 1.65
CA PHE A 49 -9.28 -8.67 1.63
C PHE A 49 -9.61 -9.13 3.05
N ASP A 50 -10.81 -9.66 3.24
CA ASP A 50 -11.21 -10.47 4.39
C ASP A 50 -11.62 -11.86 3.87
N GLY A 51 -10.79 -12.85 4.10
CA GLY A 51 -10.88 -14.11 3.37
C GLY A 51 -10.79 -13.89 1.85
N GLU A 52 -11.81 -14.32 1.10
CA GLU A 52 -11.87 -14.12 -0.37
C GLU A 52 -12.54 -12.81 -0.78
N LYS A 53 -13.15 -12.08 0.17
CA LYS A 53 -13.91 -10.87 -0.11
C LYS A 53 -12.99 -9.65 -0.20
N LEU A 54 -13.01 -8.96 -1.35
CA LEU A 54 -12.38 -7.64 -1.48
C LEU A 54 -13.17 -6.61 -0.66
N VAL A 55 -12.52 -6.00 0.33
CA VAL A 55 -13.12 -5.00 1.22
C VAL A 55 -12.85 -3.59 0.73
N ARG A 56 -11.59 -3.29 0.37
CA ARG A 56 -11.17 -1.94 -0.06
C ARG A 56 -9.95 -2.01 -0.97
N GLN A 57 -9.78 -0.98 -1.78
CA GLN A 57 -8.55 -0.79 -2.54
C GLN A 57 -8.10 0.66 -2.53
N TYR A 58 -6.79 0.86 -2.65
CA TYR A 58 -6.14 2.16 -2.63
C TYR A 58 -5.13 2.28 -3.76
N LYS A 59 -4.96 3.51 -4.27
CA LYS A 59 -3.86 3.83 -5.17
C LYS A 59 -2.56 3.90 -4.37
N ILE A 60 -1.51 3.32 -4.89
CA ILE A 60 -0.18 3.32 -4.29
C ILE A 60 0.88 3.81 -5.26
N VAL A 61 2.04 4.12 -4.72
CA VAL A 61 3.29 4.23 -5.47
C VAL A 61 4.34 3.30 -4.88
N LEU A 62 5.37 3.05 -5.63
CA LEU A 62 6.37 2.00 -5.38
C LEU A 62 7.79 2.58 -5.39
N GLY A 63 8.77 1.69 -5.38
CA GLY A 63 10.16 2.04 -5.61
C GLY A 63 10.38 2.73 -6.96
N PHE A 64 11.36 3.61 -7.05
CA PHE A 64 11.65 4.40 -8.26
C PHE A 64 12.01 3.54 -9.49
N SER A 65 12.32 2.27 -9.29
CA SER A 65 12.57 1.26 -10.34
C SER A 65 11.56 0.11 -10.24
N ALA A 66 10.26 0.41 -10.25
CA ALA A 66 9.20 -0.50 -9.84
C ALA A 66 9.03 -1.78 -10.69
N LYS A 67 9.63 -1.86 -11.89
CA LYS A 67 9.48 -3.01 -12.80
C LYS A 67 10.35 -4.19 -12.35
N GLY A 68 9.73 -5.37 -12.26
CA GLY A 68 10.39 -6.62 -11.87
C GLY A 68 10.58 -6.73 -10.36
N ASP A 69 11.07 -7.87 -9.93
CA ASP A 69 11.30 -8.20 -8.54
C ASP A 69 12.58 -7.57 -7.99
N LYS A 70 12.59 -7.30 -6.67
CA LYS A 70 13.77 -6.81 -5.95
C LYS A 70 14.85 -7.89 -5.88
N GLN A 71 16.08 -7.49 -6.20
CA GLN A 71 17.23 -8.41 -6.26
C GLN A 71 18.30 -8.06 -5.23
N LEU A 72 18.59 -6.77 -5.07
CA LEU A 72 19.70 -6.26 -4.29
C LEU A 72 19.31 -5.00 -3.52
N GLU A 73 20.08 -4.68 -2.48
CA GLU A 73 20.01 -3.39 -1.84
C GLU A 73 20.28 -2.27 -2.85
N GLY A 74 19.53 -1.17 -2.76
CA GLY A 74 19.70 0.01 -3.62
C GLY A 74 19.14 -0.11 -5.04
N ASP A 75 18.55 -1.22 -5.44
CA ASP A 75 18.00 -1.41 -6.80
C ASP A 75 16.70 -0.62 -7.06
N GLY A 76 16.13 0.01 -6.04
CA GLY A 76 14.91 0.82 -6.12
C GLY A 76 13.65 0.03 -6.46
N LYS A 77 13.70 -1.30 -6.36
CA LYS A 77 12.56 -2.16 -6.69
C LYS A 77 11.76 -2.53 -5.45
N THR A 78 10.44 -2.58 -5.61
CA THR A 78 9.54 -3.20 -4.65
C THR A 78 9.52 -4.71 -4.88
N PRO A 79 9.74 -5.54 -3.85
CA PRO A 79 9.79 -6.99 -4.00
C PRO A 79 8.46 -7.58 -4.47
N GLU A 80 8.53 -8.78 -5.05
CA GLU A 80 7.40 -9.63 -5.43
C GLU A 80 7.42 -10.89 -4.56
N GLY A 81 6.26 -11.50 -4.32
CA GLY A 81 6.18 -12.71 -3.51
C GLY A 81 5.22 -12.61 -2.34
N GLU A 82 5.41 -13.51 -1.37
CA GLU A 82 4.57 -13.61 -0.18
C GLU A 82 5.37 -13.19 1.06
N PHE A 83 4.75 -12.32 1.86
CA PHE A 83 5.30 -11.72 3.07
C PHE A 83 4.26 -11.73 4.17
N TYR A 84 4.67 -11.32 5.35
CA TYR A 84 3.78 -10.98 6.46
C TYR A 84 4.19 -9.63 7.08
N VAL A 85 3.27 -9.01 7.77
CA VAL A 85 3.54 -7.80 8.56
C VAL A 85 4.25 -8.23 9.84
N PHE A 86 5.55 -7.92 9.98
CA PHE A 86 6.29 -8.25 11.19
C PHE A 86 6.17 -7.19 12.29
N THR A 87 5.88 -5.93 11.92
CA THR A 87 5.75 -4.82 12.87
C THR A 87 4.82 -3.73 12.37
N LYS A 88 4.31 -2.95 13.32
CA LYS A 88 3.56 -1.70 13.10
C LYS A 88 4.32 -0.57 13.79
N ASN A 89 4.58 0.54 13.10
CA ASN A 89 5.27 1.71 13.63
C ASN A 89 4.42 2.97 13.46
N ASP A 90 3.98 3.54 14.56
CA ASP A 90 3.20 4.78 14.64
C ASP A 90 4.06 6.05 14.74
N GLN A 91 5.37 5.88 14.86
CA GLN A 91 6.37 6.97 14.89
C GLN A 91 7.24 6.98 13.63
N SER A 92 6.73 6.48 12.52
CA SER A 92 7.44 6.48 11.25
C SER A 92 7.63 7.91 10.73
N ARG A 93 8.83 8.21 10.20
CA ARG A 93 9.10 9.48 9.49
C ARG A 93 8.17 9.72 8.30
N PHE A 94 7.51 8.69 7.82
CA PHE A 94 6.53 8.72 6.75
C PHE A 94 5.10 8.51 7.27
N TYR A 95 4.77 9.08 8.44
CA TYR A 95 3.49 9.04 9.13
C TYR A 95 3.29 7.72 9.89
N LEU A 96 2.70 6.70 9.30
CA LEU A 96 2.47 5.36 9.85
C LEU A 96 3.11 4.33 8.94
N SER A 97 3.56 3.18 9.48
CA SER A 97 4.10 2.12 8.62
C SER A 97 3.86 0.71 9.14
N LEU A 98 3.81 -0.24 8.19
CA LEU A 98 3.78 -1.69 8.40
C LEU A 98 5.05 -2.29 7.80
N GLY A 99 5.88 -2.95 8.61
CA GLY A 99 7.10 -3.62 8.13
C GLY A 99 6.78 -4.98 7.52
N LEU A 100 7.32 -5.24 6.32
CA LEU A 100 7.15 -6.51 5.61
C LEU A 100 8.35 -7.42 5.81
N SER A 101 8.10 -8.71 5.92
CA SER A 101 9.10 -9.76 6.15
C SER A 101 9.98 -10.04 4.92
N TYR A 102 10.53 -8.99 4.33
CA TYR A 102 11.54 -9.08 3.28
C TYR A 102 12.96 -9.11 3.91
N PRO A 103 13.91 -9.92 3.36
CA PRO A 103 13.73 -10.88 2.28
C PRO A 103 12.96 -12.14 2.72
N ASN A 104 12.21 -12.74 1.79
CA ASN A 104 11.52 -14.00 2.03
C ASN A 104 12.40 -15.23 1.74
N ALA A 105 11.85 -16.45 1.87
CA ALA A 105 12.60 -17.68 1.66
C ALA A 105 13.07 -17.87 0.20
N GLU A 106 12.30 -17.38 -0.78
CA GLU A 106 12.66 -17.45 -2.21
C GLU A 106 13.79 -16.49 -2.53
N ASP A 107 13.75 -15.26 -2.00
CA ASP A 107 14.84 -14.29 -2.10
C ASP A 107 16.13 -14.83 -1.48
N ALA A 108 16.02 -15.41 -0.29
CA ALA A 108 17.17 -15.99 0.41
C ALA A 108 17.78 -17.16 -0.39
N LYS A 109 16.94 -18.05 -0.94
CA LYS A 109 17.40 -19.18 -1.76
C LYS A 109 18.12 -18.70 -3.03
N ARG A 110 17.56 -17.71 -3.73
CA ARG A 110 18.19 -17.08 -4.88
C ARG A 110 19.50 -16.41 -4.49
N GLY A 111 19.48 -15.60 -3.44
CA GLY A 111 20.67 -14.89 -2.95
C GLY A 111 21.83 -15.81 -2.57
N LEU A 112 21.54 -16.98 -1.98
CA LEU A 112 22.56 -17.99 -1.68
C LEU A 112 23.11 -18.63 -2.97
N ALA A 113 22.22 -19.01 -3.90
CA ALA A 113 22.60 -19.65 -5.17
C ALA A 113 23.50 -18.71 -6.02
N GLU A 114 23.21 -17.43 -6.00
CA GLU A 114 23.97 -16.38 -6.71
C GLU A 114 25.16 -15.84 -5.93
N LYS A 115 25.42 -16.38 -4.71
CA LYS A 115 26.49 -15.96 -3.81
C LYS A 115 26.41 -14.47 -3.37
N ILE A 116 25.21 -13.92 -3.31
CA ILE A 116 24.89 -12.59 -2.85
C ILE A 116 24.92 -12.53 -1.33
N ILE A 117 24.44 -13.60 -0.68
CA ILE A 117 24.44 -13.76 0.78
C ILE A 117 25.22 -15.02 1.19
N SER A 118 25.70 -15.01 2.43
CA SER A 118 26.39 -16.16 3.02
C SER A 118 25.42 -17.27 3.44
N PRO A 119 25.92 -18.51 3.65
CA PRO A 119 25.12 -19.59 4.21
C PRO A 119 24.55 -19.26 5.61
N GLU A 120 25.24 -18.45 6.40
CA GLU A 120 24.82 -18.00 7.72
C GLU A 120 23.64 -17.04 7.62
N GLU A 121 23.71 -16.03 6.71
CA GLU A 121 22.61 -15.11 6.44
C GLU A 121 21.39 -15.85 5.89
N TYR A 122 21.58 -16.80 4.98
CA TYR A 122 20.50 -17.66 4.49
C TYR A 122 19.77 -18.38 5.62
N LYS A 123 20.53 -19.06 6.52
CA LYS A 123 19.95 -19.76 7.67
C LYS A 123 19.21 -18.81 8.62
N ALA A 124 19.78 -17.61 8.85
CA ALA A 124 19.16 -16.60 9.71
C ALA A 124 17.83 -16.08 9.12
N ILE A 125 17.77 -15.86 7.80
CA ILE A 125 16.53 -15.47 7.11
C ILE A 125 15.48 -16.56 7.25
N LEU A 126 15.80 -17.82 6.92
CA LEU A 126 14.85 -18.94 7.02
C LEU A 126 14.31 -19.13 8.44
N LYS A 127 15.19 -19.03 9.45
CA LYS A 127 14.78 -19.11 10.85
C LYS A 127 13.78 -18.00 11.19
N ALA A 128 14.06 -16.76 10.81
CA ALA A 128 13.17 -15.62 11.07
C ALA A 128 11.79 -15.80 10.38
N ILE A 129 11.77 -16.32 9.16
CA ILE A 129 10.53 -16.61 8.42
C ILE A 129 9.71 -17.69 9.12
N ASP A 130 10.33 -18.78 9.57
CA ASP A 130 9.69 -19.89 10.28
C ASP A 130 9.08 -19.41 11.62
N GLU A 131 9.83 -18.61 12.37
CA GLU A 131 9.43 -18.04 13.65
C GLU A 131 8.49 -16.82 13.52
N LYS A 132 8.13 -16.38 12.32
CA LYS A 132 7.35 -15.15 12.05
C LYS A 132 7.97 -13.88 12.67
N GLN A 133 9.29 -13.84 12.74
CA GLN A 133 10.07 -12.70 13.23
C GLN A 133 10.56 -11.81 12.07
N MET A 134 11.19 -10.70 12.42
CA MET A 134 11.83 -9.81 11.45
C MET A 134 13.07 -10.51 10.82
N PRO A 135 13.11 -10.72 9.50
CA PRO A 135 14.33 -11.20 8.85
C PRO A 135 15.49 -10.22 8.99
N PRO A 136 16.75 -10.65 8.83
CA PRO A 136 17.90 -9.76 8.76
C PRO A 136 17.69 -8.64 7.72
N GLN A 137 17.82 -7.38 8.15
CA GLN A 137 17.50 -6.20 7.33
C GLN A 137 18.74 -5.58 6.64
N LYS A 138 19.94 -6.06 6.95
CA LYS A 138 21.21 -5.49 6.47
C LYS A 138 22.04 -6.54 5.75
N THR A 139 21.44 -7.24 4.80
CA THR A 139 22.16 -8.13 3.89
C THR A 139 22.28 -7.47 2.51
N ALA A 140 23.08 -8.04 1.63
CA ALA A 140 23.20 -7.55 0.25
C ALA A 140 21.90 -7.67 -0.56
N LEU A 141 20.90 -8.45 -0.10
CA LEU A 141 19.54 -8.45 -0.65
C LEU A 141 18.77 -7.17 -0.28
N GLY A 142 19.23 -6.46 0.75
CA GLY A 142 18.56 -5.32 1.37
C GLY A 142 17.55 -5.73 2.43
N GLY A 143 16.75 -4.78 2.85
CA GLY A 143 15.72 -4.89 3.89
C GLY A 143 14.85 -3.65 3.94
N GLU A 144 14.28 -3.37 5.11
CA GLU A 144 13.52 -2.15 5.40
C GLU A 144 12.38 -1.85 4.41
N ILE A 145 11.73 -2.90 3.93
CA ILE A 145 10.57 -2.77 3.06
C ILE A 145 9.31 -2.58 3.91
N TYR A 146 8.65 -1.44 3.72
CA TYR A 146 7.47 -1.04 4.47
C TYR A 146 6.32 -0.65 3.55
N ILE A 147 5.09 -0.74 4.07
CA ILE A 147 3.93 -0.02 3.55
C ILE A 147 3.78 1.20 4.45
N HIS A 148 3.77 2.42 3.90
CA HIS A 148 3.78 3.66 4.69
C HIS A 148 3.00 4.81 4.04
N GLY A 149 2.79 5.90 4.79
CA GLY A 149 2.24 7.15 4.27
C GLY A 149 3.24 7.96 3.44
N GLY A 150 2.98 9.24 3.26
CA GLY A 150 3.87 10.17 2.56
C GLY A 150 3.41 10.57 1.16
N GLY A 151 2.31 9.97 0.68
CA GLY A 151 1.64 10.39 -0.56
C GLY A 151 1.98 9.57 -1.80
N THR A 152 1.18 9.80 -2.86
CA THR A 152 1.16 8.97 -4.07
C THR A 152 1.35 9.80 -5.36
N LYS A 153 2.25 10.80 -5.33
CA LYS A 153 2.48 11.67 -6.47
C LYS A 153 3.16 10.91 -7.63
N GLU A 154 4.23 10.18 -7.31
CA GLU A 154 5.03 9.41 -8.26
C GLU A 154 5.69 8.22 -7.56
N ASP A 155 6.31 7.29 -8.28
CA ASP A 155 7.13 6.22 -7.70
C ASP A 155 8.44 6.82 -7.17
N TRP A 156 8.54 6.99 -5.85
CA TRP A 156 9.64 7.76 -5.23
C TRP A 156 10.41 6.99 -4.14
N THR A 157 9.90 5.81 -3.74
CA THR A 157 10.51 5.09 -2.65
C THR A 157 11.74 4.29 -3.10
N GLU A 158 12.52 3.78 -2.16
CA GLU A 158 13.66 2.89 -2.43
C GLU A 158 13.26 1.39 -2.44
N GLY A 159 11.95 1.11 -2.59
CA GLY A 159 11.38 -0.24 -2.62
C GLY A 159 10.14 -0.40 -1.76
N CYS A 160 9.82 0.54 -0.91
CA CYS A 160 8.60 0.55 -0.10
C CYS A 160 7.34 0.77 -0.96
N VAL A 161 6.19 0.59 -0.32
CA VAL A 161 4.87 0.88 -0.89
C VAL A 161 4.30 2.09 -0.17
N ALA A 162 4.01 3.19 -0.88
CA ALA A 162 3.48 4.39 -0.24
C ALA A 162 2.03 4.69 -0.62
N LEU A 163 1.27 5.21 0.36
CA LEU A 163 -0.12 5.62 0.27
C LEU A 163 -0.28 7.09 0.67
N GLN A 164 -1.49 7.64 0.46
CA GLN A 164 -1.89 8.86 1.15
C GLN A 164 -2.01 8.60 2.66
N ASN A 165 -1.77 9.62 3.48
CA ASN A 165 -1.76 9.45 4.95
C ASN A 165 -3.09 8.93 5.49
N GLU A 166 -4.21 9.45 4.99
CA GLU A 166 -5.55 9.03 5.39
C GLU A 166 -5.80 7.55 5.05
N GLU A 167 -5.35 7.10 3.88
CA GLU A 167 -5.45 5.72 3.43
C GLU A 167 -4.54 4.80 4.25
N MET A 168 -3.31 5.26 4.53
CA MET A 168 -2.38 4.53 5.38
C MET A 168 -2.93 4.36 6.80
N LYS A 169 -3.63 5.35 7.34
CA LYS A 169 -4.30 5.26 8.64
C LYS A 169 -5.36 4.16 8.66
N GLU A 170 -6.18 4.06 7.61
CA GLU A 170 -7.16 2.99 7.49
C GLU A 170 -6.47 1.61 7.43
N VAL A 171 -5.44 1.45 6.58
CA VAL A 171 -4.65 0.22 6.44
C VAL A 171 -3.98 -0.14 7.78
N PHE A 172 -3.34 0.83 8.42
CA PHE A 172 -2.64 0.63 9.70
C PHE A 172 -3.60 0.13 10.79
N ASN A 173 -4.78 0.71 10.90
CA ASN A 173 -5.75 0.31 11.92
C ASN A 173 -6.36 -1.08 11.64
N ALA A 174 -6.56 -1.41 10.38
CA ALA A 174 -7.25 -2.62 9.96
C ALA A 174 -6.36 -3.87 9.89
N ILE A 175 -5.06 -3.71 9.63
CA ILE A 175 -4.14 -4.82 9.38
C ILE A 175 -3.32 -5.12 10.63
N PRO A 176 -3.45 -6.32 11.23
CA PRO A 176 -2.67 -6.73 12.38
C PRO A 176 -1.26 -7.19 12.01
N THR A 177 -0.37 -7.24 12.99
CA THR A 177 0.88 -7.98 12.89
C THR A 177 0.58 -9.46 12.61
N GLY A 178 1.38 -10.09 11.76
CA GLY A 178 1.17 -11.46 11.28
C GLY A 178 0.27 -11.56 10.03
N ALA A 179 -0.43 -10.49 9.65
CA ALA A 179 -1.26 -10.49 8.45
C ALA A 179 -0.44 -10.79 7.19
N LYS A 180 -1.00 -11.61 6.29
CA LYS A 180 -0.35 -11.97 5.03
C LYS A 180 -0.37 -10.80 4.05
N VAL A 181 0.71 -10.67 3.30
CA VAL A 181 0.86 -9.67 2.23
C VAL A 181 1.39 -10.37 0.98
N LYS A 182 0.65 -10.30 -0.11
CA LYS A 182 1.06 -10.83 -1.42
C LYS A 182 1.34 -9.68 -2.36
N ILE A 183 2.55 -9.63 -2.92
CA ILE A 183 2.95 -8.60 -3.89
C ILE A 183 3.10 -9.28 -5.26
N LEU A 184 2.28 -8.84 -6.19
CA LEU A 184 2.19 -9.35 -7.56
C LEU A 184 2.80 -8.35 -8.57
N PRO A 185 3.35 -8.82 -9.70
CA PRO A 185 3.84 -7.98 -10.78
C PRO A 185 2.90 -6.90 -11.26
#